data_9092ba2f2d3668b58aac704afff4ff83
#
_entry.id   9092ba2f2d3668b58aac704afff4ff83
#
_cell.length_a   1.000
_cell.length_b   1.000
_cell.length_c   1.000
_cell.angle_alpha   90.00
_cell.angle_beta   90.00
_cell.angle_gamma   90.00
#
_symmetry.space_group_name_H-M   'P 1'
#
loop_
_entity.id
_entity.type
_entity.pdbx_description
1 polymer ?
#
loop_
_entity_poly.entity_id
_entity_poly.type
_entity_poly.pdbx_seq_one_letter_code
_entity_poly.pdbx_strand_id
1 'polypeptide(L)'
;MPTRFRVWGDYALFTRPEMKTERVSFDIITPSAARGICDAIFWHPGLRWVIDRIIVCNPIRFTSVRRNEVKAVFNSRAARTVMEGRGNGSLYIATPNEIQQRASLLLRDVSYVIEAHFEMTDKAVPSDNPGKFQDIMTRRIRKGQAYHQPCMGCREFPAHFAPCETLPPCPEELRGRRDLGYMLYDMDYSDPQDIRPLFFRAVLEDGVLTVPPRDSKEVIG
;
A
#
# COMPACT_ATOMS: atom_id res chain seq x y z
N MET A 1 8.22 19.07 -8.35
CA MET A 1 8.93 19.05 -7.05
C MET A 1 8.53 17.79 -6.31
N PRO A 2 9.44 17.08 -5.64
CA PRO A 2 9.07 15.92 -4.85
C PRO A 2 8.16 16.33 -3.68
N THR A 3 7.13 15.56 -3.46
CA THR A 3 6.24 15.67 -2.30
C THR A 3 6.84 14.84 -1.18
N ARG A 4 6.98 15.42 0.03
CA ARG A 4 7.49 14.74 1.22
C ARG A 4 6.45 14.83 2.34
N PHE A 5 6.12 13.69 2.94
CA PHE A 5 5.21 13.65 4.07
C PHE A 5 5.45 12.40 4.92
N ARG A 6 5.09 12.50 6.20
CA ARG A 6 5.17 11.40 7.14
C ARG A 6 3.86 10.64 7.16
N VAL A 7 3.94 9.29 7.26
CA VAL A 7 2.81 8.39 7.48
C VAL A 7 3.12 7.47 8.65
N TRP A 8 2.10 7.15 9.47
CA TRP A 8 2.28 6.28 10.62
C TRP A 8 0.98 5.56 10.99
N GLY A 9 1.11 4.49 11.76
CA GLY A 9 -0.02 3.72 12.29
C GLY A 9 0.44 2.71 13.34
N ASP A 10 -0.49 2.25 14.15
CA ASP A 10 -0.22 1.28 15.21
C ASP A 10 0.18 -0.07 14.64
N TYR A 11 -0.45 -0.48 13.54
CA TYR A 11 -0.20 -1.73 12.85
C TYR A 11 -0.13 -1.55 11.34
N ALA A 12 0.60 -2.46 10.67
CA ALA A 12 0.61 -2.56 9.22
C ALA A 12 0.70 -4.01 8.75
N LEU A 13 0.12 -4.29 7.58
CA LEU A 13 0.20 -5.60 6.94
C LEU A 13 0.39 -5.44 5.43
N PHE A 14 1.64 -5.45 5.00
CA PHE A 14 2.02 -5.44 3.60
C PHE A 14 2.26 -6.88 3.15
N THR A 15 1.17 -7.59 2.88
CA THR A 15 1.17 -9.05 2.68
C THR A 15 2.12 -9.49 1.56
N ARG A 16 3.01 -10.41 1.88
CA ARG A 16 3.86 -11.08 0.89
C ARG A 16 3.01 -11.94 -0.04
N PRO A 17 3.20 -11.87 -1.36
CA PRO A 17 2.38 -12.61 -2.33
C PRO A 17 2.35 -14.12 -2.11
N GLU A 18 3.47 -14.68 -1.62
CA GLU A 18 3.61 -16.10 -1.31
C GLU A 18 2.89 -16.53 -0.02
N MET A 19 2.55 -15.58 0.85
CA MET A 19 1.94 -15.84 2.17
C MET A 19 0.52 -15.29 2.27
N LYS A 20 -0.36 -15.75 1.38
CA LYS A 20 -1.74 -15.22 1.26
C LYS A 20 -2.71 -15.78 2.31
N THR A 21 -2.47 -16.99 2.79
CA THR A 21 -3.39 -17.69 3.71
C THR A 21 -3.09 -17.33 5.16
N GLU A 22 -1.87 -17.55 5.60
CA GLU A 22 -1.34 -17.01 6.86
C GLU A 22 -0.50 -15.80 6.49
N ARG A 23 -1.07 -14.62 6.65
CA ARG A 23 -0.50 -13.39 6.08
C ARG A 23 0.74 -12.98 6.83
N VAL A 24 1.83 -12.82 6.10
CA VAL A 24 3.08 -12.28 6.62
C VAL A 24 3.39 -10.97 5.93
N SER A 25 3.67 -9.93 6.71
CA SER A 25 4.05 -8.63 6.18
C SER A 25 5.47 -8.64 5.61
N PHE A 26 5.72 -7.84 4.57
CA PHE A 26 7.06 -7.34 4.30
C PHE A 26 7.58 -6.57 5.51
N ASP A 27 8.90 -6.43 5.61
CA ASP A 27 9.59 -5.77 6.73
C ASP A 27 9.28 -4.27 6.84
N ILE A 28 8.95 -3.64 5.73
CA ILE A 28 8.55 -2.22 5.64
C ILE A 28 7.43 -2.05 4.62
N ILE A 29 6.91 -0.82 4.52
CA ILE A 29 5.95 -0.46 3.47
C ILE A 29 6.56 -0.67 2.09
N THR A 30 5.81 -1.30 1.18
CA THR A 30 6.21 -1.49 -0.22
C THR A 30 5.99 -0.22 -1.04
N PRO A 31 6.74 0.02 -2.12
CA PRO A 31 6.47 1.15 -3.03
C PRO A 31 5.03 1.17 -3.54
N SER A 32 4.46 0.02 -3.87
CA SER A 32 3.05 -0.12 -4.27
C SER A 32 2.08 0.38 -3.18
N ALA A 33 2.31 0.02 -1.91
CA ALA A 33 1.47 0.47 -0.80
C ALA A 33 1.65 1.98 -0.53
N ALA A 34 2.89 2.50 -0.62
CA ALA A 34 3.18 3.92 -0.48
C ALA A 34 2.50 4.73 -1.59
N ARG A 35 2.52 4.24 -2.84
CA ARG A 35 1.76 4.84 -3.95
C ARG A 35 0.26 4.82 -3.66
N GLY A 36 -0.27 3.72 -3.14
CA GLY A 36 -1.67 3.62 -2.74
C GLY A 36 -2.08 4.64 -1.68
N ILE A 37 -1.18 5.01 -0.75
CA ILE A 37 -1.41 6.10 0.20
C ILE A 37 -1.46 7.46 -0.51
N CYS A 38 -0.54 7.72 -1.45
CA CYS A 38 -0.57 8.94 -2.27
C CYS A 38 -1.89 9.05 -3.06
N ASP A 39 -2.32 7.96 -3.71
CA ASP A 39 -3.58 7.90 -4.45
C ASP A 39 -4.79 8.12 -3.52
N ALA A 40 -4.78 7.57 -2.31
CA ALA A 40 -5.85 7.76 -1.33
C ALA A 40 -5.96 9.23 -0.88
N ILE A 41 -4.83 9.94 -0.77
CA ILE A 41 -4.81 11.37 -0.46
C ILE A 41 -5.28 12.18 -1.67
N PHE A 42 -4.67 11.96 -2.83
CA PHE A 42 -5.02 12.66 -4.07
C PHE A 42 -4.75 11.80 -5.29
N TRP A 43 -5.81 11.43 -5.98
CA TRP A 43 -5.78 10.74 -7.26
C TRP A 43 -6.47 11.58 -8.35
N HIS A 44 -5.94 11.52 -9.56
CA HIS A 44 -6.53 12.10 -10.76
C HIS A 44 -6.14 11.26 -11.99
N PRO A 45 -7.01 11.07 -13.01
CA PRO A 45 -6.65 10.29 -14.21
C PRO A 45 -5.40 10.81 -14.92
N GLY A 46 -5.20 12.12 -14.91
CA GLY A 46 -4.08 12.80 -15.56
C GLY A 46 -2.75 12.73 -14.81
N LEU A 47 -2.66 12.05 -13.67
CA LEU A 47 -1.41 11.88 -12.93
C LEU A 47 -1.18 10.43 -12.51
N ARG A 48 0.09 10.08 -12.35
CA ARG A 48 0.56 8.83 -11.76
C ARG A 48 1.62 9.13 -10.71
N TRP A 49 1.42 8.67 -9.48
CA TRP A 49 2.41 8.78 -8.42
C TRP A 49 3.57 7.82 -8.64
N VAL A 50 4.78 8.31 -8.41
CA VAL A 50 6.04 7.56 -8.43
C VAL A 50 6.72 7.75 -7.09
N ILE A 51 7.10 6.65 -6.45
CA ILE A 51 7.78 6.67 -5.16
C ILE A 51 9.29 6.71 -5.41
N ASP A 52 9.94 7.74 -4.88
CA ASP A 52 11.38 7.94 -5.02
C ASP A 52 12.15 7.29 -3.89
N ARG A 53 11.72 7.58 -2.64
CA ARG A 53 12.37 7.06 -1.43
C ARG A 53 11.34 6.81 -0.32
N ILE A 54 11.67 5.83 0.50
CA ILE A 54 10.94 5.53 1.74
C ILE A 54 11.95 5.55 2.89
N ILE A 55 11.74 6.42 3.85
CA ILE A 55 12.57 6.54 5.04
C ILE A 55 11.84 5.88 6.20
N VAL A 56 12.47 4.89 6.82
CA VAL A 56 11.94 4.17 7.99
C VAL A 56 12.29 4.93 9.25
N CYS A 57 11.28 5.42 9.97
CA CYS A 57 11.47 6.30 11.13
C CYS A 57 11.44 5.57 12.46
N ASN A 58 10.90 4.34 12.50
CA ASN A 58 10.83 3.52 13.71
C ASN A 58 11.53 2.18 13.48
N PRO A 59 12.04 1.51 14.51
CA PRO A 59 12.56 0.16 14.40
C PRO A 59 11.54 -0.81 13.83
N ILE A 60 11.98 -1.77 13.01
CA ILE A 60 11.12 -2.80 12.44
C ILE A 60 10.74 -3.79 13.53
N ARG A 61 9.45 -3.83 13.89
CA ARG A 61 8.94 -4.70 14.95
C ARG A 61 7.74 -5.48 14.44
N PHE A 62 7.76 -6.79 14.66
CA PHE A 62 6.67 -7.69 14.32
C PHE A 62 5.82 -8.03 15.54
N THR A 63 4.56 -8.34 15.28
CA THR A 63 3.64 -8.93 16.25
C THR A 63 2.74 -9.94 15.56
N SER A 64 2.35 -11.00 16.27
CA SER A 64 1.44 -12.01 15.74
C SER A 64 0.03 -11.78 16.27
N VAL A 65 -0.94 -11.82 15.37
CA VAL A 65 -2.36 -11.69 15.71
C VAL A 65 -3.11 -12.88 15.12
N ARG A 66 -3.92 -13.55 15.96
CA ARG A 66 -4.85 -14.59 15.50
C ARG A 66 -6.22 -13.98 15.30
N ARG A 67 -6.84 -14.28 14.17
CA ARG A 67 -8.17 -13.78 13.81
C ARG A 67 -9.07 -14.90 13.33
N ASN A 68 -10.35 -14.76 13.64
CA ASN A 68 -11.36 -15.60 13.07
C ASN A 68 -11.74 -15.03 11.69
N GLU A 69 -11.50 -15.80 10.66
CA GLU A 69 -11.89 -15.47 9.29
C GLU A 69 -12.96 -16.45 8.80
N VAL A 70 -13.78 -16.01 7.85
CA VAL A 70 -14.79 -16.88 7.22
C VAL A 70 -14.12 -17.58 6.05
N LYS A 71 -14.08 -18.93 6.07
CA LYS A 71 -13.48 -19.73 4.99
C LYS A 71 -14.38 -19.84 3.76
N ALA A 72 -15.70 -19.71 3.93
CA ALA A 72 -16.65 -19.80 2.83
C ALA A 72 -16.54 -18.56 1.92
N VAL A 73 -16.55 -18.82 0.61
CA VAL A 73 -16.64 -17.78 -0.41
C VAL A 73 -18.08 -17.64 -0.86
N PHE A 74 -18.56 -16.40 -0.97
CA PHE A 74 -19.91 -16.12 -1.44
C PHE A 74 -20.13 -16.65 -2.87
N ASN A 75 -21.17 -17.45 -3.06
CA ASN A 75 -21.47 -18.05 -4.36
C ASN A 75 -22.15 -17.04 -5.29
N SER A 76 -21.40 -16.45 -6.21
CA SER A 76 -21.88 -15.46 -7.17
C SER A 76 -22.94 -16.01 -8.14
N ARG A 77 -22.89 -17.31 -8.50
CA ARG A 77 -23.91 -17.95 -9.34
C ARG A 77 -25.26 -18.05 -8.61
N ALA A 78 -25.24 -18.47 -7.33
CA ALA A 78 -26.44 -18.53 -6.51
C ALA A 78 -27.05 -17.12 -6.36
N ALA A 79 -26.21 -16.10 -6.14
CA ALA A 79 -26.65 -14.71 -6.09
C ALA A 79 -27.36 -14.30 -7.38
N ARG A 80 -26.75 -14.56 -8.55
CA ARG A 80 -27.35 -14.25 -9.85
C ARG A 80 -28.69 -14.96 -10.05
N THR A 81 -28.79 -16.26 -9.69
CA THR A 81 -30.01 -17.05 -9.81
C THR A 81 -31.16 -16.44 -8.99
N VAL A 82 -30.87 -15.98 -7.76
CA VAL A 82 -31.88 -15.31 -6.92
C VAL A 82 -32.25 -13.93 -7.47
N MET A 83 -31.29 -13.14 -7.96
CA MET A 83 -31.56 -11.84 -8.59
C MET A 83 -32.44 -11.96 -9.83
N GLU A 84 -32.30 -13.06 -10.58
CA GLU A 84 -33.12 -13.37 -11.76
C GLU A 84 -34.49 -13.97 -11.40
N GLY A 85 -34.83 -14.06 -10.13
CA GLY A 85 -36.14 -14.61 -9.67
C GLY A 85 -36.30 -16.12 -9.82
N ARG A 86 -35.21 -16.85 -10.10
CA ARG A 86 -35.22 -18.31 -10.35
C ARG A 86 -34.86 -19.16 -9.14
N GLY A 87 -34.59 -18.55 -7.99
CA GLY A 87 -34.14 -19.25 -6.77
C GLY A 87 -35.09 -19.05 -5.60
N ASN A 88 -35.36 -20.13 -4.86
CA ASN A 88 -36.19 -20.11 -3.65
C ASN A 88 -35.36 -19.91 -2.36
N GLY A 89 -34.07 -19.62 -2.44
CA GLY A 89 -33.18 -19.64 -1.31
C GLY A 89 -32.83 -18.26 -0.75
N SER A 90 -32.75 -18.16 0.55
CA SER A 90 -32.07 -17.05 1.21
C SER A 90 -30.55 -17.18 0.99
N LEU A 91 -29.93 -16.10 0.49
CA LEU A 91 -28.48 -16.05 0.32
C LEU A 91 -27.83 -15.59 1.64
N TYR A 92 -27.23 -16.49 2.36
CA TYR A 92 -26.45 -16.16 3.55
C TYR A 92 -25.27 -17.11 3.74
N ILE A 93 -24.28 -16.67 4.46
CA ILE A 93 -23.20 -17.50 5.01
C ILE A 93 -23.42 -17.59 6.51
N ALA A 94 -23.63 -18.80 7.03
CA ALA A 94 -23.72 -19.05 8.46
C ALA A 94 -22.31 -18.93 9.09
N THR A 95 -21.86 -17.71 9.37
CA THR A 95 -20.50 -17.42 9.83
C THR A 95 -20.02 -18.27 11.00
N PRO A 96 -20.86 -18.63 12.02
CA PRO A 96 -20.42 -19.51 13.09
C PRO A 96 -19.93 -20.89 12.62
N ASN A 97 -20.51 -21.42 11.52
CA ASN A 97 -20.15 -22.73 10.96
C ASN A 97 -18.94 -22.67 10.03
N GLU A 98 -18.56 -21.46 9.62
CA GLU A 98 -17.53 -21.22 8.61
C GLU A 98 -16.29 -20.50 9.20
N ILE A 99 -16.21 -20.41 10.53
CA ILE A 99 -15.07 -19.79 11.20
C ILE A 99 -13.82 -20.64 11.03
N GLN A 100 -12.75 -20.01 10.59
CA GLN A 100 -11.40 -20.56 10.58
C GLN A 100 -10.45 -19.58 11.25
N GLN A 101 -9.71 -20.03 12.26
CA GLN A 101 -8.69 -19.22 12.89
C GLN A 101 -7.44 -19.18 12.01
N ARG A 102 -6.95 -17.98 11.72
CA ARG A 102 -5.71 -17.74 10.95
C ARG A 102 -4.78 -16.82 11.69
N ALA A 103 -3.50 -17.13 11.68
CA ALA A 103 -2.45 -16.26 12.20
C ALA A 103 -2.03 -15.24 11.13
N SER A 104 -1.65 -14.05 11.58
CA SER A 104 -1.04 -13.03 10.72
C SER A 104 0.14 -12.42 11.46
N LEU A 105 1.27 -12.27 10.76
CA LEU A 105 2.45 -11.57 11.27
C LEU A 105 2.42 -10.13 10.75
N LEU A 106 2.16 -9.19 11.66
CA LEU A 106 1.98 -7.77 11.38
C LEU A 106 3.21 -6.99 11.79
N LEU A 107 3.39 -5.82 11.18
CA LEU A 107 4.26 -4.77 11.73
C LEU A 107 3.49 -3.98 12.77
N ARG A 108 4.19 -3.47 13.80
CA ARG A 108 3.64 -2.59 14.83
C ARG A 108 4.44 -1.30 14.97
N ASP A 109 3.77 -0.25 15.44
CA ASP A 109 4.38 1.07 15.69
C ASP A 109 5.11 1.60 14.45
N VAL A 110 4.48 1.50 13.28
CA VAL A 110 5.11 1.86 12.01
C VAL A 110 5.11 3.36 11.78
N SER A 111 6.22 3.86 11.26
CA SER A 111 6.34 5.26 10.84
C SER A 111 7.32 5.37 9.68
N TYR A 112 6.89 6.04 8.62
CA TYR A 112 7.67 6.24 7.41
C TYR A 112 7.61 7.68 6.95
N VAL A 113 8.65 8.16 6.28
CA VAL A 113 8.55 9.34 5.43
C VAL A 113 8.58 8.87 3.98
N ILE A 114 7.58 9.27 3.22
CA ILE A 114 7.45 8.98 1.79
C ILE A 114 7.91 10.22 1.02
N GLU A 115 8.84 10.01 0.10
CA GLU A 115 9.21 10.98 -0.93
C GLU A 115 8.73 10.46 -2.28
N ALA A 116 7.90 11.25 -2.94
CA ALA A 116 7.26 10.88 -4.18
C ALA A 116 7.12 12.09 -5.09
N HIS A 117 7.15 11.85 -6.39
CA HIS A 117 6.71 12.80 -7.39
C HIS A 117 5.56 12.21 -8.21
N PHE A 118 4.95 13.00 -9.06
CA PHE A 118 3.98 12.49 -10.01
C PHE A 118 4.41 12.82 -11.44
N GLU A 119 4.00 11.97 -12.35
CA GLU A 119 4.12 12.14 -13.79
C GLU A 119 2.75 12.42 -14.38
N MET A 120 2.69 13.26 -15.40
CA MET A 120 1.48 13.47 -16.18
C MET A 120 1.24 12.29 -17.09
N THR A 121 0.00 11.78 -17.12
CA THR A 121 -0.40 10.68 -17.98
C THR A 121 -0.98 11.18 -19.29
N ASP A 122 -1.18 10.29 -20.26
CA ASP A 122 -1.88 10.53 -21.53
C ASP A 122 -3.38 10.90 -21.36
N LYS A 123 -3.93 10.66 -20.16
CA LYS A 123 -5.31 11.04 -19.77
C LYS A 123 -5.40 12.46 -19.21
N ALA A 124 -4.29 13.20 -19.16
CA ALA A 124 -4.30 14.59 -18.76
C ALA A 124 -5.04 15.43 -19.79
N VAL A 125 -5.92 16.31 -19.31
CA VAL A 125 -6.66 17.24 -20.17
C VAL A 125 -5.97 18.62 -20.20
N PRO A 126 -6.24 19.48 -21.22
CA PRO A 126 -5.56 20.79 -21.34
C PRO A 126 -5.71 21.71 -20.12
N SER A 127 -6.73 21.50 -19.29
CA SER A 127 -6.92 22.24 -18.03
C SER A 127 -6.11 21.70 -16.86
N ASP A 128 -5.45 20.55 -17.03
CA ASP A 128 -4.62 19.96 -16.00
C ASP A 128 -3.26 20.66 -15.96
N ASN A 129 -2.84 20.99 -14.76
CA ASN A 129 -1.60 21.74 -14.53
C ASN A 129 -0.85 21.08 -13.37
N PRO A 130 0.43 20.73 -13.59
CA PRO A 130 1.28 20.14 -12.53
C PRO A 130 1.33 20.98 -11.25
N GLY A 131 1.38 22.31 -11.36
CA GLY A 131 1.36 23.22 -10.22
C GLY A 131 0.07 23.09 -9.41
N LYS A 132 -1.10 23.03 -10.08
CA LYS A 132 -2.38 22.80 -9.44
C LYS A 132 -2.43 21.47 -8.68
N PHE A 133 -1.90 20.39 -9.28
CA PHE A 133 -1.87 19.08 -8.63
C PHE A 133 -0.96 19.08 -7.39
N GLN A 134 0.21 19.72 -7.50
CA GLN A 134 1.13 19.90 -6.37
C GLN A 134 0.47 20.69 -5.22
N ASP A 135 -0.23 21.78 -5.52
CA ASP A 135 -0.93 22.61 -4.54
C ASP A 135 -2.06 21.82 -3.85
N ILE A 136 -2.81 21.02 -4.61
CA ILE A 136 -3.88 20.17 -4.05
C ILE A 136 -3.29 19.17 -3.07
N MET A 137 -2.24 18.44 -3.48
CA MET A 137 -1.58 17.44 -2.63
C MET A 137 -1.03 18.08 -1.36
N THR A 138 -0.28 19.19 -1.48
CA THR A 138 0.32 19.92 -0.36
C THR A 138 -0.76 20.41 0.62
N ARG A 139 -1.85 20.99 0.10
CA ARG A 139 -2.97 21.44 0.92
C ARG A 139 -3.65 20.29 1.65
N ARG A 140 -3.88 19.17 0.98
CA ARG A 140 -4.51 17.98 1.59
C ARG A 140 -3.64 17.41 2.71
N ILE A 141 -2.34 17.27 2.47
CA ILE A 141 -1.40 16.81 3.51
C ILE A 141 -1.43 17.73 4.72
N ARG A 142 -1.38 19.06 4.52
CA ARG A 142 -1.41 20.05 5.62
C ARG A 142 -2.70 20.03 6.44
N LYS A 143 -3.83 19.71 5.78
CA LYS A 143 -5.15 19.68 6.42
C LYS A 143 -5.58 18.28 6.89
N GLY A 144 -4.76 17.25 6.69
CA GLY A 144 -5.14 15.86 6.96
C GLY A 144 -6.33 15.37 6.11
N GLN A 145 -6.48 15.90 4.89
CA GLN A 145 -7.59 15.57 4.00
C GLN A 145 -7.19 14.48 3.01
N ALA A 146 -8.03 13.48 2.85
CA ALA A 146 -7.86 12.43 1.86
C ALA A 146 -9.19 12.17 1.14
N TYR A 147 -9.12 11.64 -0.08
CA TYR A 147 -10.30 11.20 -0.81
C TYR A 147 -10.86 9.90 -0.21
N HIS A 148 -9.98 8.97 0.11
CA HIS A 148 -10.27 7.78 0.91
C HIS A 148 -9.37 7.77 2.14
N GLN A 149 -9.81 7.11 3.22
CA GLN A 149 -8.93 6.88 4.36
C GLN A 149 -7.72 6.05 3.90
N PRO A 150 -6.49 6.58 3.96
CA PRO A 150 -5.31 5.80 3.68
C PRO A 150 -5.15 4.65 4.67
N CYS A 151 -4.54 3.55 4.24
CA CYS A 151 -4.33 2.39 5.10
C CYS A 151 -2.91 1.82 4.96
N MET A 152 -2.45 1.17 6.02
CA MET A 152 -1.16 0.49 6.10
C MET A 152 -1.26 -0.95 5.56
N GLY A 153 -1.52 -1.06 4.23
CA GLY A 153 -1.67 -2.33 3.51
C GLY A 153 -3.06 -2.93 3.56
N CYS A 154 -3.69 -3.02 4.74
CA CYS A 154 -5.06 -3.49 4.91
C CYS A 154 -5.96 -2.38 5.43
N ARG A 155 -7.24 -2.36 5.01
CA ARG A 155 -8.23 -1.33 5.40
C ARG A 155 -8.48 -1.25 6.91
N GLU A 156 -8.23 -2.30 7.64
CA GLU A 156 -8.35 -2.37 9.10
C GLU A 156 -7.22 -1.63 9.85
N PHE A 157 -6.14 -1.25 9.14
CA PHE A 157 -5.02 -0.51 9.71
C PHE A 157 -4.96 0.90 9.09
N PRO A 158 -5.64 1.89 9.69
CA PRO A 158 -5.65 3.25 9.16
C PRO A 158 -4.24 3.84 9.17
N ALA A 159 -3.92 4.60 8.13
CA ALA A 159 -2.71 5.40 8.05
C ALA A 159 -3.03 6.84 8.43
N HIS A 160 -2.29 7.38 9.38
CA HIS A 160 -2.24 8.81 9.67
C HIS A 160 -1.15 9.44 8.80
N PHE A 161 -1.30 10.71 8.47
CA PHE A 161 -0.30 11.41 7.68
C PHE A 161 -0.24 12.91 8.04
N ALA A 162 0.94 13.50 7.87
CA ALA A 162 1.19 14.93 8.10
C ALA A 162 2.38 15.42 7.26
N PRO A 163 2.54 16.73 7.08
CA PRO A 163 3.76 17.28 6.50
C PRO A 163 5.01 16.83 7.24
N CYS A 164 6.11 16.67 6.51
CA CYS A 164 7.41 16.35 7.09
C CYS A 164 8.44 17.39 6.61
N GLU A 165 8.70 18.39 7.42
CA GLU A 165 9.68 19.44 7.12
C GLU A 165 11.11 18.97 7.43
N THR A 166 11.28 18.29 8.55
CA THR A 166 12.58 17.76 9.00
C THR A 166 12.52 16.25 9.09
N LEU A 167 13.50 15.57 8.50
CA LEU A 167 13.60 14.12 8.58
C LEU A 167 13.91 13.71 10.02
N PRO A 168 13.18 12.72 10.59
CA PRO A 168 13.55 12.13 11.86
C PRO A 168 14.93 11.48 11.78
N PRO A 169 15.66 11.40 12.89
CA PRO A 169 16.93 10.67 12.91
C PRO A 169 16.71 9.18 12.60
N CYS A 170 17.68 8.56 11.94
CA CYS A 170 17.66 7.13 11.69
C CYS A 170 17.73 6.37 13.04
N PRO A 171 16.82 5.42 13.29
CA PRO A 171 16.92 4.53 14.43
C PRO A 171 18.25 3.78 14.43
N GLU A 172 18.84 3.57 15.60
CA GLU A 172 20.15 2.93 15.71
C GLU A 172 20.17 1.51 15.12
N GLU A 173 19.06 0.78 15.30
CA GLU A 173 18.87 -0.58 14.77
C GLU A 173 18.80 -0.64 13.23
N LEU A 174 18.61 0.50 12.56
CA LEU A 174 18.52 0.59 11.09
C LEU A 174 19.76 1.20 10.45
N ARG A 175 20.80 1.49 11.24
CA ARG A 175 22.07 2.00 10.71
C ARG A 175 22.79 0.93 9.89
N GLY A 176 23.53 1.40 8.88
CA GLY A 176 24.27 0.56 7.97
C GLY A 176 23.39 -0.03 6.87
N ARG A 177 23.90 -1.04 6.20
CA ARG A 177 23.24 -1.69 5.05
C ARG A 177 22.49 -2.93 5.48
N ARG A 178 21.21 -3.01 5.11
CA ARG A 178 20.33 -4.15 5.38
C ARG A 178 19.59 -4.59 4.13
N ASP A 179 19.84 -5.81 3.70
CA ASP A 179 19.15 -6.42 2.56
C ASP A 179 17.81 -7.01 3.03
N LEU A 180 16.71 -6.57 2.44
CA LEU A 180 15.34 -7.03 2.74
C LEU A 180 14.85 -8.10 1.75
N GLY A 181 15.69 -8.49 0.79
CA GLY A 181 15.33 -9.41 -0.28
C GLY A 181 14.46 -8.79 -1.35
N TYR A 182 13.75 -9.64 -2.09
CA TYR A 182 12.83 -9.17 -3.13
C TYR A 182 11.54 -8.62 -2.51
N MET A 183 11.17 -7.40 -2.93
CA MET A 183 10.00 -6.69 -2.47
C MET A 183 9.10 -6.36 -3.66
N LEU A 184 7.78 -6.37 -3.44
CA LEU A 184 6.81 -5.93 -4.43
C LEU A 184 7.04 -4.46 -4.76
N TYR A 185 7.38 -4.20 -6.02
CA TYR A 185 7.51 -2.85 -6.57
C TYR A 185 6.14 -2.25 -6.83
N ASP A 186 5.39 -2.86 -7.75
CA ASP A 186 4.01 -2.50 -8.10
C ASP A 186 3.40 -3.63 -8.94
N MET A 187 2.12 -3.46 -9.31
CA MET A 187 1.47 -4.31 -10.31
C MET A 187 1.62 -3.67 -11.69
N ASP A 188 1.94 -4.47 -12.68
CA ASP A 188 1.89 -4.05 -14.07
C ASP A 188 0.49 -4.22 -14.64
N TYR A 189 -0.16 -3.09 -14.95
CA TYR A 189 -1.49 -3.03 -15.55
C TYR A 189 -1.44 -2.68 -17.04
N SER A 190 -0.29 -2.76 -17.69
CA SER A 190 -0.15 -2.44 -19.11
C SER A 190 -0.98 -3.35 -20.01
N ASP A 191 -1.10 -4.62 -19.63
CA ASP A 191 -2.03 -5.57 -20.24
C ASP A 191 -3.14 -5.94 -19.22
N PRO A 192 -4.40 -5.50 -19.45
CA PRO A 192 -5.53 -5.88 -18.58
C PRO A 192 -5.83 -7.38 -18.53
N GLN A 193 -5.37 -8.16 -19.52
CA GLN A 193 -5.54 -9.62 -19.56
C GLN A 193 -4.44 -10.37 -18.81
N ASP A 194 -3.30 -9.72 -18.56
CA ASP A 194 -2.14 -10.31 -17.91
C ASP A 194 -1.49 -9.36 -16.91
N ILE A 195 -2.19 -9.13 -15.80
CA ILE A 195 -1.71 -8.28 -14.71
C ILE A 195 -0.64 -9.03 -13.93
N ARG A 196 0.60 -8.50 -13.92
CA ARG A 196 1.77 -9.13 -13.29
C ARG A 196 2.33 -8.30 -12.14
N PRO A 197 2.81 -8.96 -11.08
CA PRO A 197 3.56 -8.27 -10.04
C PRO A 197 5.00 -8.01 -10.51
N LEU A 198 5.47 -6.79 -10.26
CA LEU A 198 6.86 -6.39 -10.44
C LEU A 198 7.57 -6.40 -9.10
N PHE A 199 8.82 -6.85 -9.10
CA PHE A 199 9.66 -6.95 -7.90
C PHE A 199 10.99 -6.24 -8.10
N PHE A 200 11.65 -5.90 -7.01
CA PHE A 200 13.03 -5.41 -7.01
C PHE A 200 13.72 -5.86 -5.72
N ARG A 201 15.06 -5.88 -5.72
CA ARG A 201 15.82 -6.18 -4.50
C ARG A 201 15.88 -4.94 -3.63
N ALA A 202 15.19 -5.00 -2.49
CA ALA A 202 15.10 -3.90 -1.56
C ALA A 202 16.29 -3.91 -0.58
N VAL A 203 17.03 -2.81 -0.54
CA VAL A 203 18.15 -2.62 0.38
C VAL A 203 17.96 -1.31 1.13
N LEU A 204 17.98 -1.38 2.45
CA LEU A 204 18.02 -0.20 3.31
C LEU A 204 19.49 0.23 3.49
N GLU A 205 19.71 1.53 3.38
CA GLU A 205 20.95 2.20 3.73
C GLU A 205 20.63 3.27 4.76
N ASP A 206 21.08 3.08 5.99
CA ASP A 206 20.76 3.96 7.14
C ASP A 206 19.25 4.24 7.25
N GLY A 207 18.43 3.19 7.13
CA GLY A 207 16.97 3.29 7.22
C GLY A 207 16.29 3.86 5.98
N VAL A 208 17.00 4.13 4.90
CA VAL A 208 16.45 4.68 3.65
C VAL A 208 16.38 3.59 2.60
N LEU A 209 15.21 3.38 2.01
CA LEU A 209 14.99 2.60 0.81
C LEU A 209 14.92 3.56 -0.38
N THR A 210 15.87 3.48 -1.30
CA THR A 210 15.78 4.13 -2.61
C THR A 210 15.03 3.20 -3.57
N VAL A 211 13.99 3.72 -4.21
CA VAL A 211 13.16 2.94 -5.14
C VAL A 211 13.70 3.15 -6.55
N PRO A 212 14.05 2.08 -7.29
CA PRO A 212 14.57 2.22 -8.65
C PRO A 212 13.48 2.73 -9.61
N PRO A 213 13.85 3.42 -10.70
CA PRO A 213 12.92 3.75 -11.78
C PRO A 213 12.27 2.48 -12.35
N ARG A 214 11.01 2.60 -12.83
CA ARG A 214 10.25 1.45 -13.35
C ARG A 214 10.92 0.73 -14.51
N ASP A 215 11.63 1.46 -15.37
CA ASP A 215 12.35 0.97 -16.54
C ASP A 215 13.78 0.49 -16.22
N SER A 216 14.17 0.52 -14.96
CA SER A 216 15.45 -0.02 -14.48
C SER A 216 15.52 -1.53 -14.66
N LYS A 217 16.71 -2.03 -14.95
CA LYS A 217 17.02 -3.48 -14.98
C LYS A 217 16.88 -4.15 -13.60
N GLU A 218 16.78 -3.36 -12.54
CA GLU A 218 16.58 -3.85 -11.18
C GLU A 218 15.13 -4.25 -10.90
N VAL A 219 14.19 -3.78 -11.75
CA VAL A 219 12.77 -4.14 -11.67
C VAL A 219 12.51 -5.33 -12.57
N ILE A 220 12.04 -6.41 -11.97
CA ILE A 220 11.79 -7.71 -12.63
C ILE A 220 10.33 -8.12 -12.47
N GLY A 221 9.74 -8.80 -13.45
CA GLY A 221 8.35 -9.29 -13.42
C GLY A 221 8.12 -10.37 -14.45
#